data_d01234f3c626670fc9466f5e6c25870e
#
_entry.id   d01234f3c626670fc9466f5e6c25870e
#
_cell.length_a   1.000
_cell.length_b   1.000
_cell.length_c   1.000
_cell.angle_alpha   90.00
_cell.angle_beta   90.00
_cell.angle_gamma   90.00
#
_symmetry.space_group_name_H-M   'P 1'
#
loop_
_entity.id
_entity.type
_entity.pdbx_description
1 polymer ?
#
loop_
_entity_poly.entity_id
_entity_poly.type
_entity_poly.pdbx_seq_one_letter_code
_entity_poly.pdbx_strand_id
1 'polypeptide(L)'
;MVNSIFTRPTGVSAAGVSQPGYSVTRGTLTPAAVVNPMTLTLDAAPASTLPKGARPTHAKGHTGTISAPASVLDSQSKVLENFNGVSSRDSAKVNFGAEFEPPDQGLCVGNGYVVEPVNSAYTIYRTDGSKVAGPFNVNKLYGEGFKQFTSDPRCFYDKTTNAWFAIILFISADGKLGRTDLAVNPTGNPTTPWTVYHINGTDKGGNGCPCFGDQPLLGIDQYNIYISTNEFSISGPQFNGAQIYAISKSQLVALSQKVNVVHFGNLNIGGSIAASVQPALTYDTNANAEYFMNSLDPNGTFDDRLGVWALTDRQAVGKGGTPILSKVVISSEPYGYPPAAEQKGATTTIDSGDDRMQQTEFINHDLWGALGTAVTIPGDPTSRAGIAWFNVQPYLIGSTIRGATLRGQGYIALKGNYLLYPAIQVSPEGTAAIIMTLVGPTRYPSVAYAFMGAGWRSFGYVHLLADGHTHYSTSSTRWGDYSWAVLDPTGKSFWMATEYIPPKNSQTPDGVSNWGTRVVEISAEG
;
A
#
# COMPACT_ATOMS: atom_id res chain seq x y z
N MET A 1 -23.23 -10.88 25.40
CA MET A 1 -22.53 -12.14 25.10
C MET A 1 -22.70 -12.37 23.59
N VAL A 2 -21.69 -12.05 22.82
CA VAL A 2 -21.67 -12.27 21.37
C VAL A 2 -21.00 -13.62 21.16
N ASN A 3 -21.74 -14.62 20.73
CA ASN A 3 -21.18 -15.90 20.32
C ASN A 3 -20.40 -15.71 19.03
N SER A 4 -19.08 -15.58 19.12
CA SER A 4 -18.20 -15.73 17.97
C SER A 4 -18.20 -17.20 17.56
N ILE A 5 -18.61 -17.47 16.33
CA ILE A 5 -18.47 -18.79 15.71
C ILE A 5 -16.98 -19.01 15.45
N PHE A 6 -16.33 -19.74 16.34
CA PHE A 6 -14.96 -20.19 16.13
C PHE A 6 -14.96 -21.33 15.11
N THR A 7 -14.50 -21.09 13.90
CA THR A 7 -14.03 -22.18 13.07
C THR A 7 -12.68 -22.65 13.60
N ARG A 8 -12.55 -23.95 13.85
CA ARG A 8 -11.28 -24.59 14.21
C ARG A 8 -10.25 -24.32 13.10
N PRO A 9 -8.95 -24.14 13.43
CA PRO A 9 -7.91 -24.08 12.42
C PRO A 9 -7.96 -25.34 11.57
N THR A 10 -8.38 -25.18 10.32
CA THR A 10 -8.37 -26.26 9.33
C THR A 10 -6.95 -26.53 8.90
N GLY A 11 -6.61 -27.78 8.83
CA GLY A 11 -5.29 -28.32 8.76
C GLY A 11 -4.41 -27.81 7.63
N VAL A 12 -3.12 -27.89 7.92
CA VAL A 12 -1.97 -27.68 7.05
C VAL A 12 -2.15 -28.44 5.73
N SER A 13 -2.36 -27.74 4.62
CA SER A 13 -2.23 -28.31 3.30
C SER A 13 -0.74 -28.38 2.93
N ALA A 14 -0.15 -29.56 3.00
CA ALA A 14 1.18 -29.80 2.44
C ALA A 14 1.07 -29.84 0.91
N ALA A 15 1.27 -28.68 0.24
CA ALA A 15 1.42 -28.66 -1.21
C ALA A 15 2.77 -29.28 -1.59
N GLY A 16 2.75 -30.20 -2.55
CA GLY A 16 3.96 -30.85 -3.07
C GLY A 16 4.97 -29.83 -3.59
N VAL A 17 6.26 -30.11 -3.42
CA VAL A 17 7.38 -29.29 -3.89
C VAL A 17 7.36 -29.29 -5.42
N SER A 18 6.77 -28.28 -6.05
CA SER A 18 6.99 -28.02 -7.46
C SER A 18 8.27 -27.17 -7.62
N GLN A 19 9.03 -27.43 -8.67
CA GLN A 19 10.15 -26.60 -9.12
C GLN A 19 9.72 -25.12 -9.21
N PRO A 20 10.61 -24.15 -8.95
CA PRO A 20 10.25 -22.73 -8.92
C PRO A 20 9.68 -22.30 -10.27
N GLY A 21 8.38 -22.01 -10.30
CA GLY A 21 7.72 -21.44 -11.47
C GLY A 21 7.92 -19.93 -11.53
N TYR A 22 9.18 -19.47 -11.56
CA TYR A 22 9.55 -18.07 -11.71
C TYR A 22 10.90 -17.95 -12.42
N SER A 23 11.15 -16.79 -13.05
CA SER A 23 12.47 -16.43 -13.58
C SER A 23 13.26 -15.64 -12.53
N VAL A 24 14.60 -15.74 -12.58
CA VAL A 24 15.49 -14.99 -11.70
C VAL A 24 16.57 -14.31 -12.53
N THR A 25 16.75 -13.01 -12.32
CA THR A 25 17.87 -12.26 -12.90
C THR A 25 18.59 -11.47 -11.82
N ARG A 26 19.89 -11.25 -12.02
CA ARG A 26 20.75 -10.43 -11.15
C ARG A 26 21.25 -9.23 -11.90
N GLY A 27 21.32 -8.10 -11.22
CA GLY A 27 21.82 -6.86 -11.79
C GLY A 27 22.44 -5.94 -10.76
N THR A 28 22.78 -4.76 -11.20
CA THR A 28 23.23 -3.67 -10.32
C THR A 28 22.55 -2.38 -10.72
N LEU A 29 22.16 -1.58 -9.72
CA LEU A 29 21.70 -0.22 -9.90
C LEU A 29 22.87 0.74 -9.69
N THR A 30 22.81 1.88 -10.37
CA THR A 30 23.75 3.00 -10.20
C THR A 30 22.98 4.24 -9.81
N PRO A 31 23.58 5.17 -9.03
CA PRO A 31 22.97 6.47 -8.78
C PRO A 31 22.65 7.18 -10.10
N ALA A 32 21.41 7.64 -10.25
CA ALA A 32 20.92 8.33 -11.45
C ALA A 32 20.86 9.85 -11.24
N ALA A 33 20.49 10.28 -10.05
CA ALA A 33 20.38 11.70 -9.68
C ALA A 33 20.66 11.91 -8.18
N VAL A 34 20.99 13.14 -7.82
CA VAL A 34 20.97 13.64 -6.44
C VAL A 34 20.04 14.84 -6.39
N VAL A 35 19.03 14.77 -5.56
CA VAL A 35 17.97 15.79 -5.46
C VAL A 35 18.00 16.42 -4.08
N ASN A 36 18.01 17.75 -4.02
CA ASN A 36 17.86 18.48 -2.76
C ASN A 36 16.46 19.07 -2.66
N PRO A 37 15.58 18.55 -1.79
CA PRO A 37 14.19 19.00 -1.69
C PRO A 37 14.05 20.49 -1.30
N MET A 38 15.04 21.05 -0.62
CA MET A 38 14.98 22.45 -0.17
C MET A 38 15.34 23.46 -1.27
N THR A 39 15.95 23.02 -2.36
CA THR A 39 16.33 23.89 -3.50
C THR A 39 15.45 23.70 -4.73
N LEU A 40 14.34 22.97 -4.60
CA LEU A 40 13.43 22.68 -5.71
C LEU A 40 12.65 23.94 -6.11
N THR A 41 12.89 24.43 -7.33
CA THR A 41 12.13 25.51 -7.95
C THR A 41 11.02 24.94 -8.83
N LEU A 42 9.92 25.69 -8.98
CA LEU A 42 8.88 25.37 -9.95
C LEU A 42 9.38 25.78 -11.34
N ASP A 43 9.39 24.82 -12.28
CA ASP A 43 9.69 25.09 -13.70
C ASP A 43 8.40 25.46 -14.46
N ALA A 44 8.55 25.85 -15.73
CA ALA A 44 7.42 26.21 -16.58
C ALA A 44 6.45 25.03 -16.81
N ALA A 45 5.17 25.37 -17.07
CA ALA A 45 4.06 24.43 -17.19
C ALA A 45 4.31 23.27 -18.17
N PRO A 46 3.87 22.05 -17.85
CA PRO A 46 3.92 20.92 -18.77
C PRO A 46 2.89 21.14 -19.91
N ALA A 47 3.28 20.74 -21.12
CA ALA A 47 2.33 20.54 -22.19
C ALA A 47 2.03 19.05 -22.24
N SER A 48 0.93 18.58 -21.72
CA SER A 48 0.15 17.44 -22.22
C SER A 48 -0.65 16.68 -21.15
N THR A 49 -1.75 16.12 -21.61
CA THR A 49 -2.55 15.10 -20.94
C THR A 49 -1.74 13.82 -20.77
N LEU A 50 -1.69 13.32 -19.54
CA LEU A 50 -1.03 12.08 -19.17
C LEU A 50 -1.70 10.86 -19.84
N PRO A 51 -0.94 9.83 -20.28
CA PRO A 51 -1.54 8.59 -20.66
C PRO A 51 -2.22 7.97 -19.45
N LYS A 52 -3.53 7.82 -19.49
CA LYS A 52 -4.27 7.04 -18.49
C LYS A 52 -3.89 5.58 -18.72
N GLY A 53 -3.12 4.99 -17.83
CA GLY A 53 -2.94 3.55 -17.79
C GLY A 53 -4.32 2.90 -17.68
N ALA A 54 -4.70 2.15 -18.72
CA ALA A 54 -5.92 1.36 -18.66
C ALA A 54 -5.67 0.22 -17.67
N ARG A 55 -6.23 0.32 -16.46
CA ARG A 55 -6.37 -0.87 -15.62
C ARG A 55 -7.14 -1.92 -16.41
N PRO A 56 -6.78 -3.20 -16.31
CA PRO A 56 -7.66 -4.26 -16.74
C PRO A 56 -9.01 -4.02 -16.06
N THR A 57 -10.06 -3.82 -16.88
CA THR A 57 -11.43 -3.81 -16.35
C THR A 57 -11.73 -5.24 -15.93
N HIS A 58 -11.58 -5.51 -14.64
CA HIS A 58 -11.96 -6.79 -14.08
C HIS A 58 -13.45 -7.00 -14.28
N ALA A 59 -13.83 -8.18 -14.72
CA ALA A 59 -15.23 -8.54 -14.85
C ALA A 59 -15.87 -8.46 -13.46
N LYS A 60 -16.79 -7.54 -13.25
CA LYS A 60 -17.60 -7.43 -12.04
C LYS A 60 -18.51 -8.66 -11.95
N GLY A 61 -18.12 -9.64 -11.19
CA GLY A 61 -18.85 -10.88 -11.05
C GLY A 61 -18.74 -11.46 -9.65
N HIS A 62 -19.21 -10.72 -8.64
CA HIS A 62 -19.36 -11.32 -7.33
C HIS A 62 -20.65 -12.14 -7.28
N THR A 63 -20.56 -13.44 -7.06
CA THR A 63 -21.69 -14.36 -6.92
C THR A 63 -21.86 -14.92 -5.50
N GLY A 64 -21.01 -14.52 -4.55
CA GLY A 64 -21.02 -14.97 -3.17
C GLY A 64 -21.59 -13.91 -2.22
N THR A 65 -22.12 -14.36 -1.08
CA THR A 65 -22.53 -13.50 0.04
C THR A 65 -21.66 -13.80 1.24
N ILE A 66 -20.90 -12.80 1.68
CA ILE A 66 -20.07 -12.88 2.89
C ILE A 66 -20.85 -12.21 4.02
N SER A 67 -21.19 -12.97 5.06
CA SER A 67 -21.84 -12.42 6.25
C SER A 67 -20.78 -11.93 7.24
N ALA A 68 -20.76 -10.63 7.50
CA ALA A 68 -19.86 -10.01 8.48
C ALA A 68 -20.64 -9.54 9.72
N PRO A 69 -20.06 -9.65 10.94
CA PRO A 69 -20.63 -9.02 12.12
C PRO A 69 -20.62 -7.49 11.97
N ALA A 70 -21.63 -6.82 12.46
CA ALA A 70 -21.66 -5.36 12.47
C ALA A 70 -20.69 -4.83 13.54
N SER A 71 -19.77 -3.97 13.14
CA SER A 71 -19.02 -3.12 14.06
C SER A 71 -19.88 -1.96 14.55
N VAL A 72 -19.48 -1.35 15.67
CA VAL A 72 -20.15 -0.20 16.26
C VAL A 72 -19.27 1.03 16.02
N LEU A 73 -19.88 2.12 15.59
CA LEU A 73 -19.20 3.41 15.51
C LEU A 73 -19.05 3.99 16.93
N ASP A 74 -17.81 4.33 17.30
CA ASP A 74 -17.48 4.94 18.58
C ASP A 74 -16.87 6.33 18.38
N SER A 75 -17.06 7.22 19.34
CA SER A 75 -16.48 8.56 19.37
C SER A 75 -15.20 8.65 20.21
N GLN A 76 -14.90 7.64 21.01
CA GLN A 76 -13.65 7.61 21.78
C GLN A 76 -12.49 7.21 20.87
N SER A 77 -11.38 7.91 20.97
CA SER A 77 -10.20 7.64 20.17
C SER A 77 -8.92 7.78 20.98
N LYS A 78 -7.89 7.04 20.57
CA LYS A 78 -6.53 7.08 21.16
C LYS A 78 -5.60 7.99 20.35
N VAL A 79 -6.13 9.07 19.81
CA VAL A 79 -5.42 10.01 18.94
C VAL A 79 -4.40 10.80 19.72
N LEU A 80 -3.16 10.79 19.25
CA LEU A 80 -2.06 11.62 19.74
C LEU A 80 -1.90 12.85 18.84
N GLU A 81 -1.87 12.64 17.50
CA GLU A 81 -1.81 13.71 16.52
C GLU A 81 -2.85 13.48 15.41
N ASN A 82 -3.37 14.59 14.83
CA ASN A 82 -4.42 14.51 13.84
C ASN A 82 -4.50 15.80 13.01
N PHE A 83 -3.90 15.82 11.81
CA PHE A 83 -3.81 17.00 10.97
C PHE A 83 -4.09 16.72 9.49
N ASN A 84 -4.42 17.79 8.74
CA ASN A 84 -4.59 17.69 7.29
C ASN A 84 -3.24 17.51 6.60
N GLY A 85 -3.13 16.48 5.76
CA GLY A 85 -2.03 16.26 4.86
C GLY A 85 -2.18 17.05 3.54
N VAL A 86 -1.68 16.48 2.45
CA VAL A 86 -1.75 17.07 1.11
C VAL A 86 -3.18 17.04 0.58
N SER A 87 -3.58 18.06 -0.17
CA SER A 87 -4.91 18.16 -0.78
C SER A 87 -4.84 18.33 -2.30
N SER A 88 -5.96 18.12 -2.99
CA SER A 88 -6.09 18.39 -4.43
C SER A 88 -5.67 19.83 -4.80
N ARG A 89 -5.92 20.81 -3.90
CA ARG A 89 -5.47 22.19 -4.09
C ARG A 89 -3.96 22.36 -3.96
N ASP A 90 -3.32 21.62 -3.04
CA ASP A 90 -1.86 21.60 -2.95
C ASP A 90 -1.26 20.95 -4.18
N SER A 91 -1.87 19.87 -4.66
CA SER A 91 -1.53 19.21 -5.92
C SER A 91 -1.63 20.18 -7.11
N ALA A 92 -2.77 20.82 -7.29
CA ALA A 92 -2.99 21.79 -8.37
C ALA A 92 -1.96 22.94 -8.34
N LYS A 93 -1.64 23.45 -7.14
CA LYS A 93 -0.66 24.53 -6.95
C LYS A 93 0.72 24.18 -7.50
N VAL A 94 1.19 22.95 -7.33
CA VAL A 94 2.52 22.51 -7.77
C VAL A 94 2.54 21.83 -9.15
N ASN A 95 1.36 21.69 -9.76
CA ASN A 95 1.15 21.11 -11.08
C ASN A 95 0.51 22.10 -12.07
N PHE A 96 0.77 23.40 -11.89
CA PHE A 96 0.33 24.47 -12.79
C PHE A 96 -1.19 24.53 -13.00
N GLY A 97 -1.95 24.23 -11.95
CA GLY A 97 -3.41 24.18 -11.96
C GLY A 97 -3.99 22.85 -12.42
N ALA A 98 -3.16 21.89 -12.82
CA ALA A 98 -3.64 20.55 -13.13
C ALA A 98 -4.00 19.81 -11.85
N GLU A 99 -5.16 19.15 -11.85
CA GLU A 99 -5.62 18.30 -10.76
C GLU A 99 -5.30 16.85 -11.07
N PHE A 100 -4.96 16.11 -10.03
CA PHE A 100 -4.68 14.68 -10.09
C PHE A 100 -5.62 13.93 -9.15
N GLU A 101 -6.13 12.82 -9.63
CA GLU A 101 -6.93 11.88 -8.87
C GLU A 101 -6.62 10.44 -9.34
N PRO A 102 -6.58 9.51 -8.42
CA PRO A 102 -6.66 9.64 -6.96
C PRO A 102 -5.34 10.14 -6.34
N PRO A 103 -5.29 10.53 -5.05
CA PRO A 103 -4.05 10.94 -4.39
C PRO A 103 -3.06 9.82 -4.15
N ASP A 104 -3.50 8.63 -3.76
CA ASP A 104 -2.68 7.44 -3.45
C ASP A 104 -1.50 7.80 -2.53
N GLN A 105 -1.78 8.04 -1.26
CA GLN A 105 -0.81 8.57 -0.33
C GLN A 105 0.16 7.51 0.23
N GLY A 106 1.46 7.82 0.19
CA GLY A 106 2.47 7.21 1.04
C GLY A 106 2.63 7.99 2.35
N LEU A 107 3.28 7.38 3.33
CA LEU A 107 3.60 8.00 4.60
C LEU A 107 4.87 7.39 5.19
N CYS A 108 5.81 8.20 5.60
CA CYS A 108 6.93 7.73 6.39
C CYS A 108 7.25 8.70 7.54
N VAL A 109 7.60 8.14 8.70
CA VAL A 109 7.76 8.90 9.95
C VAL A 109 9.04 8.48 10.65
N GLY A 110 9.82 9.46 11.06
CA GLY A 110 11.06 9.25 11.79
C GLY A 110 11.76 10.55 12.17
N ASN A 111 12.55 10.51 13.22
CA ASN A 111 13.36 11.65 13.70
C ASN A 111 12.59 12.97 13.87
N GLY A 112 11.32 12.90 14.26
CA GLY A 112 10.46 14.07 14.43
C GLY A 112 9.96 14.67 13.11
N TYR A 113 10.04 13.93 12.00
CA TYR A 113 9.51 14.30 10.69
C TYR A 113 8.45 13.32 10.21
N VAL A 114 7.52 13.85 9.43
CA VAL A 114 6.55 13.12 8.64
C VAL A 114 6.74 13.52 7.19
N VAL A 115 6.94 12.55 6.29
CA VAL A 115 7.00 12.79 4.85
C VAL A 115 5.80 12.12 4.21
N GLU A 116 5.00 12.90 3.51
CA GLU A 116 3.80 12.43 2.83
C GLU A 116 3.90 12.72 1.34
N PRO A 117 4.26 11.71 0.52
CA PRO A 117 4.11 11.79 -0.93
C PRO A 117 2.72 11.33 -1.35
N VAL A 118 2.16 12.01 -2.35
CA VAL A 118 0.95 11.59 -3.09
C VAL A 118 1.29 11.55 -4.58
N ASN A 119 0.37 11.08 -5.43
CA ASN A 119 0.59 10.93 -6.87
C ASN A 119 1.16 12.15 -7.59
N SER A 120 0.98 13.32 -7.05
CA SER A 120 1.30 14.58 -7.74
C SER A 120 2.12 15.55 -6.91
N ALA A 121 2.21 15.33 -5.60
CA ALA A 121 2.87 16.24 -4.68
C ALA A 121 3.49 15.51 -3.49
N TYR A 122 4.38 16.16 -2.76
CA TYR A 122 4.81 15.71 -1.43
C TYR A 122 5.04 16.90 -0.50
N THR A 123 4.88 16.64 0.78
CA THR A 123 5.10 17.62 1.85
C THR A 123 5.86 16.97 3.01
N ILE A 124 6.73 17.76 3.63
CA ILE A 124 7.47 17.37 4.84
C ILE A 124 6.89 18.18 6.01
N TYR A 125 6.48 17.46 7.06
CA TYR A 125 5.95 18.04 8.30
C TYR A 125 6.84 17.65 9.49
N ARG A 126 6.66 18.31 10.62
CA ARG A 126 7.01 17.79 11.95
C ARG A 126 5.91 16.84 12.42
N THR A 127 6.21 16.07 13.45
CA THR A 127 5.22 15.14 14.05
C THR A 127 4.03 15.88 14.70
N ASP A 128 4.16 17.16 15.02
CA ASP A 128 3.04 18.03 15.47
C ASP A 128 2.18 18.59 14.32
N GLY A 129 2.40 18.15 13.08
CA GLY A 129 1.69 18.61 11.89
C GLY A 129 2.16 19.96 11.34
N SER A 130 3.13 20.62 11.97
CA SER A 130 3.69 21.87 11.43
C SER A 130 4.48 21.60 10.15
N LYS A 131 4.21 22.40 9.10
CA LYS A 131 4.85 22.23 7.79
C LYS A 131 6.30 22.70 7.84
N VAL A 132 7.22 21.81 7.44
CA VAL A 132 8.65 22.09 7.29
C VAL A 132 8.95 22.56 5.87
N ALA A 133 8.46 21.84 4.85
CA ALA A 133 8.73 22.11 3.45
C ALA A 133 7.63 21.56 2.54
N GLY A 134 7.39 22.21 1.42
CA GLY A 134 6.37 21.83 0.44
C GLY A 134 5.07 22.63 0.51
N PRO A 135 4.01 22.27 -0.21
CA PRO A 135 4.00 21.15 -1.15
C PRO A 135 5.00 21.35 -2.30
N PHE A 136 5.58 20.28 -2.75
CA PHE A 136 6.42 20.22 -3.95
C PHE A 136 5.81 19.24 -4.95
N ASN A 137 6.08 19.44 -6.25
CA ASN A 137 5.76 18.44 -7.26
C ASN A 137 6.53 17.14 -6.99
N VAL A 138 5.86 15.99 -7.00
CA VAL A 138 6.44 14.70 -6.61
C VAL A 138 7.58 14.26 -7.55
N ASN A 139 7.51 14.60 -8.86
CA ASN A 139 8.57 14.28 -9.81
C ASN A 139 9.93 14.81 -9.36
N LYS A 140 9.94 15.95 -8.66
CA LYS A 140 11.17 16.57 -8.18
C LYS A 140 11.92 15.72 -7.16
N LEU A 141 11.21 14.93 -6.34
CA LEU A 141 11.86 14.03 -5.36
C LEU A 141 12.70 12.95 -6.06
N TYR A 142 12.34 12.63 -7.32
CA TYR A 142 13.01 11.60 -8.11
C TYR A 142 13.88 12.19 -9.25
N GLY A 143 14.03 13.51 -9.30
CA GLY A 143 14.81 14.18 -10.35
C GLY A 143 14.16 14.15 -11.73
N GLU A 144 12.84 13.95 -11.78
CA GLU A 144 12.09 13.80 -13.00
C GLU A 144 11.48 15.12 -13.48
N GLY A 145 11.38 15.26 -14.80
CA GLY A 145 10.73 16.41 -15.43
C GLY A 145 9.20 16.33 -15.38
N PHE A 146 8.51 17.47 -15.43
CA PHE A 146 7.04 17.54 -15.35
C PHE A 146 6.29 16.82 -16.46
N LYS A 147 6.93 16.54 -17.59
CA LYS A 147 6.31 15.80 -18.72
C LYS A 147 6.26 14.30 -18.49
N GLN A 148 6.99 13.81 -17.51
CA GLN A 148 7.02 12.40 -17.15
C GLN A 148 5.81 12.06 -16.31
N PHE A 149 5.26 10.87 -16.53
CA PHE A 149 4.21 10.35 -15.68
C PHE A 149 4.82 9.65 -14.47
N THR A 150 4.36 10.02 -13.28
CA THR A 150 4.68 9.31 -12.04
C THR A 150 3.42 9.07 -11.24
N SER A 151 3.34 7.94 -10.54
CA SER A 151 2.18 7.54 -9.74
C SER A 151 2.56 6.56 -8.65
N ASP A 152 1.66 6.32 -7.72
CA ASP A 152 1.73 5.29 -6.69
C ASP A 152 2.97 5.40 -5.79
N PRO A 153 3.19 6.56 -5.14
CA PRO A 153 4.32 6.73 -4.27
C PRO A 153 4.16 5.95 -2.96
N ARG A 154 5.27 5.37 -2.47
CA ARG A 154 5.35 4.82 -1.12
C ARG A 154 6.64 5.26 -0.47
N CYS A 155 6.66 5.34 0.86
CA CYS A 155 7.90 5.60 1.56
C CYS A 155 7.98 4.89 2.91
N PHE A 156 9.20 4.77 3.43
CA PHE A 156 9.48 4.19 4.73
C PHE A 156 10.73 4.83 5.34
N TYR A 157 10.72 5.03 6.66
CA TYR A 157 11.89 5.39 7.43
C TYR A 157 12.40 4.18 8.21
N ASP A 158 13.63 3.76 7.95
CA ASP A 158 14.28 2.66 8.65
C ASP A 158 15.11 3.20 9.83
N LYS A 159 14.62 3.00 11.04
CA LYS A 159 15.33 3.43 12.25
C LYS A 159 16.68 2.73 12.45
N THR A 160 16.84 1.52 11.91
CA THR A 160 18.07 0.73 12.13
C THR A 160 19.25 1.30 11.35
N THR A 161 19.00 1.90 10.20
CA THR A 161 20.00 2.56 9.35
C THR A 161 19.90 4.08 9.38
N ASN A 162 18.91 4.63 10.08
CA ASN A 162 18.60 6.06 10.11
C ASN A 162 18.36 6.63 8.70
N ALA A 163 17.73 5.87 7.81
CA ALA A 163 17.60 6.20 6.40
C ALA A 163 16.13 6.23 5.95
N TRP A 164 15.85 7.11 4.98
CA TRP A 164 14.56 7.25 4.33
C TRP A 164 14.62 6.60 2.95
N PHE A 165 13.57 5.89 2.60
CA PHE A 165 13.37 5.26 1.29
C PHE A 165 12.03 5.69 0.73
N ALA A 166 12.00 6.09 -0.53
CA ALA A 166 10.76 6.44 -1.22
C ALA A 166 10.78 5.83 -2.63
N ILE A 167 9.67 5.26 -3.06
CA ILE A 167 9.51 4.68 -4.40
C ILE A 167 8.34 5.31 -5.13
N ILE A 168 8.39 5.31 -6.46
CA ILE A 168 7.31 5.77 -7.32
C ILE A 168 7.35 5.03 -8.67
N LEU A 169 6.20 4.79 -9.26
CA LEU A 169 6.07 4.39 -10.67
C LEU A 169 6.48 5.56 -11.58
N PHE A 170 7.22 5.26 -12.63
CA PHE A 170 7.57 6.17 -13.70
C PHE A 170 7.23 5.59 -15.08
N ILE A 171 6.62 6.42 -15.93
CA ILE A 171 6.45 6.14 -17.37
C ILE A 171 6.94 7.35 -18.14
N SER A 172 7.82 7.13 -19.12
CA SER A 172 8.32 8.21 -19.99
C SER A 172 7.20 8.82 -20.83
N ALA A 173 7.28 10.12 -21.10
CA ALA A 173 6.28 10.86 -21.83
C ALA A 173 5.99 10.31 -23.26
N ASP A 174 6.95 9.59 -23.85
CA ASP A 174 6.79 8.93 -25.14
C ASP A 174 6.25 7.48 -25.04
N GLY A 175 5.95 7.01 -23.81
CA GLY A 175 5.40 5.68 -23.56
C GLY A 175 6.35 4.52 -23.89
N LYS A 176 7.66 4.75 -23.95
CA LYS A 176 8.64 3.72 -24.34
C LYS A 176 9.40 3.11 -23.19
N LEU A 177 9.34 3.72 -22.02
CA LEU A 177 10.06 3.28 -20.83
C LEU A 177 9.13 3.31 -19.61
N GLY A 178 9.00 2.15 -18.94
CA GLY A 178 8.41 2.01 -17.61
C GLY A 178 9.48 1.58 -16.61
N ARG A 179 9.46 2.16 -15.41
CA ARG A 179 10.38 1.79 -14.33
C ARG A 179 9.81 2.16 -12.97
N THR A 180 10.45 1.71 -11.91
CA THR A 180 10.26 2.22 -10.55
C THR A 180 11.47 3.06 -10.18
N ASP A 181 11.25 4.28 -9.70
CA ASP A 181 12.30 5.12 -9.15
C ASP A 181 12.36 4.93 -7.64
N LEU A 182 13.57 4.77 -7.10
CA LEU A 182 13.86 4.62 -5.68
C LEU A 182 14.76 5.76 -5.22
N ALA A 183 14.25 6.61 -4.33
CA ALA A 183 15.00 7.69 -3.69
C ALA A 183 15.43 7.28 -2.28
N VAL A 184 16.68 7.56 -1.92
CA VAL A 184 17.30 7.18 -0.66
C VAL A 184 17.94 8.40 -0.01
N ASN A 185 17.63 8.63 1.28
CA ASN A 185 18.30 9.63 2.11
C ASN A 185 18.87 8.95 3.36
N PRO A 186 20.20 8.81 3.50
CA PRO A 186 20.82 8.11 4.62
C PRO A 186 21.16 9.00 5.82
N THR A 187 20.66 10.24 5.86
CA THR A 187 21.06 11.22 6.88
C THR A 187 20.09 11.29 8.06
N GLY A 188 18.95 10.62 7.99
CA GLY A 188 17.89 10.74 8.97
C GLY A 188 17.11 12.06 8.93
N ASN A 189 17.54 13.02 8.12
CA ASN A 189 16.86 14.30 7.89
C ASN A 189 16.31 14.38 6.46
N PRO A 190 14.98 14.27 6.24
CA PRO A 190 14.40 14.22 4.90
C PRO A 190 14.53 15.54 4.12
N THR A 191 14.95 16.64 4.76
CA THR A 191 15.19 17.92 4.10
C THR A 191 16.58 18.03 3.43
N THR A 192 17.45 17.06 3.64
CA THR A 192 18.77 16.97 3.01
C THR A 192 18.71 16.20 1.69
N PRO A 193 19.78 16.17 0.87
CA PRO A 193 19.76 15.53 -0.43
C PRO A 193 19.35 14.04 -0.41
N TRP A 194 18.62 13.62 -1.44
CA TRP A 194 18.25 12.24 -1.73
C TRP A 194 19.00 11.76 -2.98
N THR A 195 19.45 10.52 -2.96
CA THR A 195 20.04 9.85 -4.13
C THR A 195 19.03 8.94 -4.77
N VAL A 196 18.85 9.05 -6.08
CA VAL A 196 17.84 8.32 -6.85
C VAL A 196 18.48 7.19 -7.64
N TYR A 197 17.82 6.03 -7.64
CA TYR A 197 18.16 4.85 -8.43
C TYR A 197 16.97 4.47 -9.31
N HIS A 198 17.24 4.02 -10.53
CA HIS A 198 16.22 3.59 -11.48
C HIS A 198 16.19 2.06 -11.58
N ILE A 199 15.01 1.47 -11.35
CA ILE A 199 14.76 0.04 -11.47
C ILE A 199 13.93 -0.17 -12.74
N ASN A 200 14.55 -0.68 -13.79
CA ASN A 200 13.87 -0.91 -15.06
C ASN A 200 12.80 -2.01 -14.88
N GLY A 201 11.54 -1.64 -15.11
CA GLY A 201 10.39 -2.55 -15.05
C GLY A 201 10.04 -3.22 -16.37
N THR A 202 10.80 -2.93 -17.44
CA THR A 202 10.58 -3.53 -18.75
C THR A 202 11.39 -4.81 -18.86
N ASP A 203 10.76 -5.95 -18.72
CA ASP A 203 11.39 -7.25 -18.96
C ASP A 203 11.63 -7.48 -20.46
N LYS A 204 12.86 -7.89 -20.80
CA LYS A 204 13.16 -8.34 -22.16
C LYS A 204 12.45 -9.66 -22.41
N GLY A 205 11.39 -9.62 -23.22
CA GLY A 205 10.61 -10.81 -23.59
C GLY A 205 9.23 -10.92 -22.95
N GLY A 206 8.81 -9.94 -22.13
CA GLY A 206 7.42 -9.82 -21.70
C GLY A 206 6.48 -9.59 -22.87
N ASN A 207 5.27 -10.14 -22.81
CA ASN A 207 4.26 -9.96 -23.84
C ASN A 207 3.80 -8.50 -23.92
N GLY A 208 3.89 -7.91 -25.12
CA GLY A 208 3.41 -6.55 -25.36
C GLY A 208 4.28 -5.44 -24.76
N CYS A 209 5.53 -5.73 -24.35
CA CYS A 209 6.44 -4.68 -23.91
C CYS A 209 6.86 -3.74 -25.06
N PRO A 210 7.14 -2.43 -24.79
CA PRO A 210 7.53 -1.89 -23.47
C PRO A 210 6.44 -2.00 -22.41
N CYS A 211 6.87 -2.33 -21.17
CA CYS A 211 6.01 -2.59 -20.04
C CYS A 211 6.33 -1.64 -18.87
N PHE A 212 5.45 -1.58 -17.91
CA PHE A 212 5.67 -0.84 -16.66
C PHE A 212 5.20 -1.68 -15.48
N GLY A 213 5.81 -1.45 -14.34
CA GLY A 213 5.39 -2.07 -13.07
C GLY A 213 4.39 -1.16 -12.35
N ASP A 214 3.11 -1.48 -12.49
CA ASP A 214 2.02 -0.74 -11.85
C ASP A 214 2.01 -0.98 -10.34
N GLN A 215 1.57 0.02 -9.59
CA GLN A 215 1.39 -0.01 -8.15
C GLN A 215 2.62 -0.59 -7.41
N PRO A 216 3.78 0.10 -7.40
CA PRO A 216 4.94 -0.38 -6.68
C PRO A 216 4.63 -0.55 -5.19
N LEU A 217 4.83 -1.76 -4.68
CA LEU A 217 4.61 -2.15 -3.29
C LEU A 217 5.96 -2.20 -2.58
N LEU A 218 6.05 -1.63 -1.39
CA LEU A 218 7.30 -1.48 -0.64
C LEU A 218 7.33 -2.40 0.58
N GLY A 219 8.40 -3.18 0.71
CA GLY A 219 8.74 -3.95 1.89
C GLY A 219 10.19 -3.69 2.31
N ILE A 220 10.52 -4.05 3.53
CA ILE A 220 11.85 -3.85 4.09
C ILE A 220 12.15 -4.87 5.17
N ASP A 221 13.39 -5.31 5.22
CA ASP A 221 13.90 -6.08 6.35
C ASP A 221 15.30 -5.60 6.79
N GLN A 222 15.98 -6.40 7.58
CA GLN A 222 17.34 -6.10 8.02
C GLN A 222 18.34 -5.96 6.85
N TYR A 223 18.15 -6.67 5.73
CA TYR A 223 19.15 -6.82 4.67
C TYR A 223 18.81 -6.04 3.40
N ASN A 224 17.54 -5.94 3.04
CA ASN A 224 17.12 -5.46 1.73
C ASN A 224 15.93 -4.51 1.81
N ILE A 225 15.76 -3.75 0.73
CA ILE A 225 14.51 -3.13 0.32
C ILE A 225 13.87 -4.08 -0.70
N TYR A 226 12.58 -4.31 -0.57
CA TYR A 226 11.80 -5.13 -1.49
C TYR A 226 10.79 -4.26 -2.21
N ILE A 227 10.72 -4.43 -3.51
CA ILE A 227 9.71 -3.77 -4.34
C ILE A 227 8.99 -4.86 -5.10
N SER A 228 7.66 -4.86 -5.05
CA SER A 228 6.83 -5.69 -5.91
C SER A 228 5.98 -4.80 -6.79
N THR A 229 5.77 -5.21 -8.04
CA THR A 229 4.96 -4.47 -9.02
C THR A 229 4.08 -5.42 -9.79
N ASN A 230 3.02 -4.91 -10.39
CA ASN A 230 2.20 -5.62 -11.38
C ASN A 230 2.63 -5.19 -12.78
N GLU A 231 3.20 -6.09 -13.58
CA GLU A 231 3.70 -5.73 -14.90
C GLU A 231 2.59 -5.70 -15.93
N PHE A 232 2.43 -4.54 -16.58
CA PHE A 232 1.51 -4.32 -17.70
C PHE A 232 2.24 -3.79 -18.93
N SER A 233 1.69 -4.10 -20.12
CA SER A 233 2.08 -3.41 -21.35
C SER A 233 1.74 -1.92 -21.27
N ILE A 234 2.63 -1.04 -21.72
CA ILE A 234 2.34 0.40 -21.84
C ILE A 234 1.33 0.66 -22.96
N SER A 235 1.35 -0.14 -24.01
CA SER A 235 0.59 0.09 -25.24
C SER A 235 -0.56 -0.89 -25.47
N GLY A 236 -0.78 -1.85 -24.58
CA GLY A 236 -1.77 -2.92 -24.76
C GLY A 236 -2.36 -3.41 -23.45
N PRO A 237 -3.29 -4.38 -23.52
CA PRO A 237 -3.99 -4.89 -22.34
C PRO A 237 -3.22 -6.01 -21.62
N GLN A 238 -2.00 -6.36 -22.03
CA GLN A 238 -1.29 -7.52 -21.51
C GLN A 238 -0.86 -7.30 -20.07
N PHE A 239 -1.21 -8.27 -19.21
CA PHE A 239 -0.74 -8.42 -17.84
C PHE A 239 0.24 -9.57 -17.77
N ASN A 240 1.47 -9.30 -17.34
CA ASN A 240 2.57 -10.27 -17.26
C ASN A 240 2.78 -10.81 -15.84
N GLY A 241 1.98 -10.37 -14.86
CA GLY A 241 2.05 -10.83 -13.49
C GLY A 241 2.86 -9.95 -12.56
N ALA A 242 2.87 -10.35 -11.30
CA ALA A 242 3.67 -9.69 -10.28
C ALA A 242 5.16 -9.93 -10.49
N GLN A 243 5.95 -8.92 -10.15
CA GLN A 243 7.42 -8.92 -10.14
C GLN A 243 7.90 -8.66 -8.71
N ILE A 244 9.04 -9.21 -8.30
CA ILE A 244 9.67 -8.88 -7.01
C ILE A 244 11.13 -8.50 -7.27
N TYR A 245 11.55 -7.38 -6.68
CA TYR A 245 12.93 -6.91 -6.67
C TYR A 245 13.44 -6.91 -5.23
N ALA A 246 14.58 -7.59 -4.97
CA ALA A 246 15.30 -7.55 -3.70
C ALA A 246 16.58 -6.73 -3.90
N ILE A 247 16.75 -5.64 -3.17
CA ILE A 247 17.79 -4.63 -3.39
C ILE A 247 18.60 -4.47 -2.10
N SER A 248 19.92 -4.55 -2.18
CA SER A 248 20.81 -4.48 -1.02
C SER A 248 20.67 -3.15 -0.25
N LYS A 249 20.05 -3.19 0.94
CA LYS A 249 19.83 -2.01 1.79
C LYS A 249 21.15 -1.38 2.25
N SER A 250 22.13 -2.18 2.63
CA SER A 250 23.43 -1.67 3.08
C SER A 250 24.16 -0.89 1.99
N GLN A 251 24.09 -1.34 0.73
CA GLN A 251 24.71 -0.63 -0.40
C GLN A 251 23.92 0.64 -0.77
N LEU A 252 22.59 0.64 -0.64
CA LEU A 252 21.75 1.83 -0.81
C LEU A 252 22.10 2.90 0.23
N VAL A 253 22.16 2.54 1.50
CA VAL A 253 22.49 3.46 2.60
C VAL A 253 23.92 4.01 2.46
N ALA A 254 24.85 3.19 1.97
CA ALA A 254 26.21 3.63 1.67
C ALA A 254 26.30 4.48 0.38
N LEU A 255 25.22 4.72 -0.32
CA LEU A 255 25.15 5.41 -1.62
C LEU A 255 26.17 4.84 -2.62
N SER A 256 26.29 3.51 -2.64
CA SER A 256 27.28 2.80 -3.46
C SER A 256 27.07 3.06 -4.95
N GLN A 257 28.15 3.15 -5.71
CA GLN A 257 28.11 3.30 -7.17
C GLN A 257 27.55 2.06 -7.88
N LYS A 258 27.51 0.92 -7.18
CA LYS A 258 26.88 -0.31 -7.64
C LYS A 258 26.10 -0.91 -6.49
N VAL A 259 24.80 -0.99 -6.64
CA VAL A 259 23.86 -1.60 -5.67
C VAL A 259 23.32 -2.87 -6.27
N ASN A 260 23.53 -3.99 -5.62
CA ASN A 260 23.06 -5.30 -6.09
C ASN A 260 21.54 -5.38 -6.01
N VAL A 261 20.94 -5.92 -7.06
CA VAL A 261 19.52 -6.22 -7.16
C VAL A 261 19.30 -7.63 -7.73
N VAL A 262 18.34 -8.34 -7.17
CA VAL A 262 17.83 -9.61 -7.70
C VAL A 262 16.37 -9.43 -8.05
N HIS A 263 16.01 -9.79 -9.26
CA HIS A 263 14.65 -9.69 -9.80
C HIS A 263 14.06 -11.09 -9.97
N PHE A 264 12.84 -11.28 -9.49
CA PHE A 264 12.01 -12.46 -9.68
C PHE A 264 10.81 -12.08 -10.54
N GLY A 265 10.69 -12.69 -11.71
CA GLY A 265 9.60 -12.48 -12.66
C GLY A 265 8.83 -13.76 -12.95
N ASN A 266 7.76 -13.65 -13.74
CA ASN A 266 6.89 -14.77 -14.10
C ASN A 266 6.34 -15.52 -12.87
N LEU A 267 5.96 -14.76 -11.84
CA LEU A 267 5.46 -15.33 -10.60
C LEU A 267 4.08 -15.98 -10.81
N ASN A 268 3.90 -17.16 -10.29
CA ASN A 268 2.60 -17.85 -10.28
C ASN A 268 2.33 -18.46 -8.91
N ILE A 269 1.06 -18.61 -8.54
CA ILE A 269 0.63 -19.23 -7.29
C ILE A 269 -0.81 -19.73 -7.44
N GLY A 270 -1.16 -20.83 -6.78
CA GLY A 270 -2.53 -21.35 -6.82
C GLY A 270 -3.02 -21.78 -8.20
N GLY A 271 -2.12 -21.99 -9.16
CA GLY A 271 -2.46 -22.37 -10.55
C GLY A 271 -2.67 -21.16 -11.49
N SER A 272 -2.44 -19.95 -11.02
CA SER A 272 -2.62 -18.69 -11.79
C SER A 272 -1.38 -17.82 -11.74
N ILE A 273 -1.29 -16.84 -12.65
CA ILE A 273 -0.31 -15.76 -12.58
C ILE A 273 -0.56 -14.98 -11.27
N ALA A 274 0.53 -14.74 -10.51
CA ALA A 274 0.44 -13.98 -9.28
C ALA A 274 0.20 -12.49 -9.55
N ALA A 275 -0.59 -11.85 -8.71
CA ALA A 275 -0.87 -10.42 -8.76
C ALA A 275 -0.72 -9.81 -7.36
N SER A 276 -0.28 -8.57 -7.29
CA SER A 276 -0.18 -7.75 -6.06
C SER A 276 0.42 -8.52 -4.87
N VAL A 277 1.61 -9.12 -5.11
CA VAL A 277 2.36 -9.86 -4.09
C VAL A 277 2.96 -8.85 -3.13
N GLN A 278 2.24 -8.55 -2.03
CA GLN A 278 2.58 -7.49 -1.09
C GLN A 278 3.77 -7.91 -0.21
N PRO A 279 4.93 -7.23 -0.28
CA PRO A 279 6.06 -7.47 0.62
C PRO A 279 5.75 -6.89 2.01
N ALA A 280 6.27 -7.53 3.06
CA ALA A 280 6.06 -7.08 4.42
C ALA A 280 6.94 -5.87 4.79
N LEU A 281 6.42 -5.00 5.66
CA LEU A 281 7.26 -4.16 6.50
C LEU A 281 7.71 -5.03 7.68
N THR A 282 8.96 -5.50 7.65
CA THR A 282 9.48 -6.45 8.64
C THR A 282 10.15 -5.72 9.79
N TYR A 283 9.48 -5.72 10.95
CA TYR A 283 9.97 -5.08 12.17
C TYR A 283 10.82 -6.01 13.04
N ASP A 284 10.69 -7.32 12.86
CA ASP A 284 11.49 -8.31 13.56
C ASP A 284 12.92 -8.36 13.01
N THR A 285 13.89 -7.87 13.76
CA THR A 285 15.31 -7.86 13.36
C THR A 285 15.92 -9.26 13.21
N ASN A 286 15.32 -10.27 13.84
CA ASN A 286 15.73 -11.67 13.77
C ASN A 286 14.80 -12.52 12.88
N ALA A 287 13.97 -11.91 12.05
CA ALA A 287 13.16 -12.64 11.08
C ALA A 287 14.02 -13.59 10.25
N ASN A 288 13.54 -14.81 10.03
CA ASN A 288 14.28 -15.84 9.28
C ASN A 288 14.06 -15.78 7.77
N ALA A 289 13.10 -14.98 7.30
CA ALA A 289 12.83 -14.69 5.91
C ALA A 289 12.23 -13.28 5.78
N GLU A 290 12.23 -12.75 4.58
CA GLU A 290 11.24 -11.76 4.18
C GLU A 290 10.00 -12.48 3.73
N TYR A 291 8.84 -12.00 4.17
CA TYR A 291 7.55 -12.60 3.85
C TYR A 291 6.72 -11.69 2.97
N PHE A 292 5.87 -12.34 2.14
CA PHE A 292 4.92 -11.64 1.27
C PHE A 292 3.57 -12.34 1.37
N MET A 293 2.51 -11.59 1.12
CA MET A 293 1.15 -12.14 1.06
C MET A 293 0.37 -11.54 -0.10
N ASN A 294 -0.48 -12.35 -0.73
CA ASN A 294 -1.41 -11.85 -1.74
C ASN A 294 -2.74 -12.60 -1.70
N SER A 295 -3.79 -11.95 -2.17
CA SER A 295 -5.05 -12.56 -2.51
C SER A 295 -4.92 -13.42 -3.77
N LEU A 296 -5.80 -14.42 -3.95
CA LEU A 296 -5.79 -15.32 -5.09
C LEU A 296 -6.99 -15.12 -6.03
N ASP A 297 -7.66 -13.98 -5.94
CA ASP A 297 -8.78 -13.60 -6.80
C ASP A 297 -8.43 -12.53 -7.84
N PRO A 298 -7.51 -12.80 -8.80
CA PRO A 298 -7.10 -11.81 -9.77
C PRO A 298 -8.21 -11.42 -10.77
N ASN A 299 -9.29 -12.19 -10.82
CA ASN A 299 -10.41 -12.01 -11.75
C ASN A 299 -11.68 -11.45 -11.09
N GLY A 300 -11.67 -11.21 -9.78
CA GLY A 300 -12.81 -10.67 -9.04
C GLY A 300 -13.99 -11.64 -8.94
N THR A 301 -13.71 -12.93 -8.82
CA THR A 301 -14.74 -13.96 -8.78
C THR A 301 -15.11 -14.40 -7.37
N PHE A 302 -14.31 -14.14 -6.40
CA PHE A 302 -14.38 -14.65 -5.05
C PHE A 302 -13.38 -15.78 -4.76
N ASP A 303 -12.65 -15.67 -3.68
CA ASP A 303 -11.70 -16.69 -3.23
C ASP A 303 -11.73 -16.83 -1.70
N ASP A 304 -11.24 -17.96 -1.21
CA ASP A 304 -11.10 -18.29 0.21
C ASP A 304 -9.67 -18.79 0.53
N ARG A 305 -8.69 -18.31 -0.27
CA ARG A 305 -7.30 -18.71 -0.16
C ARG A 305 -6.37 -17.51 -0.16
N LEU A 306 -5.24 -17.63 0.51
CA LEU A 306 -4.15 -16.67 0.49
C LEU A 306 -2.87 -17.31 -0.04
N GLY A 307 -2.12 -16.56 -0.81
CA GLY A 307 -0.75 -16.85 -1.16
C GLY A 307 0.20 -16.30 -0.10
N VAL A 308 1.07 -17.15 0.45
CA VAL A 308 2.11 -16.75 1.40
C VAL A 308 3.47 -17.15 0.84
N TRP A 309 4.38 -16.18 0.79
CA TRP A 309 5.70 -16.32 0.20
C TRP A 309 6.78 -16.07 1.23
N ALA A 310 7.94 -16.69 1.03
CA ALA A 310 9.13 -16.46 1.85
C ALA A 310 10.36 -16.34 0.96
N LEU A 311 11.16 -15.31 1.20
CA LEU A 311 12.48 -15.13 0.61
C LEU A 311 13.53 -15.34 1.70
N THR A 312 14.28 -16.43 1.60
CA THR A 312 15.35 -16.79 2.53
C THR A 312 16.73 -16.52 1.91
N ASP A 313 17.79 -16.67 2.70
CA ASP A 313 19.17 -16.33 2.28
C ASP A 313 19.31 -14.88 1.75
N ARG A 314 18.59 -13.96 2.36
CA ARG A 314 18.43 -12.57 1.94
C ARG A 314 19.74 -11.80 1.85
N GLN A 315 20.70 -12.09 2.74
CA GLN A 315 22.04 -11.49 2.74
C GLN A 315 22.87 -11.84 1.49
N ALA A 316 22.47 -12.85 0.72
CA ALA A 316 23.11 -13.20 -0.55
C ALA A 316 23.04 -12.02 -1.54
N VAL A 317 21.97 -11.21 -1.54
CA VAL A 317 21.81 -10.05 -2.42
C VAL A 317 22.99 -9.09 -2.28
N GLY A 318 23.33 -8.69 -1.07
CA GLY A 318 24.48 -7.79 -0.81
C GLY A 318 25.83 -8.34 -1.27
N LYS A 319 25.94 -9.68 -1.40
CA LYS A 319 27.13 -10.39 -1.88
C LYS A 319 27.08 -10.70 -3.39
N GLY A 320 26.05 -10.23 -4.11
CA GLY A 320 25.84 -10.55 -5.53
C GLY A 320 25.33 -11.97 -5.79
N GLY A 321 24.87 -12.67 -4.74
CA GLY A 321 24.22 -13.98 -4.82
C GLY A 321 22.72 -13.89 -5.03
N THR A 322 22.06 -15.03 -5.06
CA THR A 322 20.62 -15.16 -5.30
C THR A 322 19.93 -15.74 -4.06
N PRO A 323 19.00 -15.03 -3.42
CA PRO A 323 18.18 -15.56 -2.34
C PRO A 323 17.18 -16.60 -2.88
N ILE A 324 16.55 -17.36 -1.98
CA ILE A 324 15.62 -18.44 -2.31
C ILE A 324 14.19 -17.98 -2.07
N LEU A 325 13.40 -17.88 -3.14
CA LEU A 325 11.97 -17.58 -3.07
C LEU A 325 11.16 -18.89 -3.03
N SER A 326 10.23 -18.99 -2.10
CA SER A 326 9.32 -20.14 -1.97
C SER A 326 7.92 -19.67 -1.57
N LYS A 327 6.91 -20.51 -1.77
CA LYS A 327 5.50 -20.14 -1.59
C LYS A 327 4.64 -21.31 -1.16
N VAL A 328 3.52 -20.99 -0.50
CA VAL A 328 2.43 -21.91 -0.16
C VAL A 328 1.09 -21.21 -0.35
N VAL A 329 0.04 -21.99 -0.53
CA VAL A 329 -1.35 -21.54 -0.50
C VAL A 329 -1.98 -22.04 0.78
N ILE A 330 -2.71 -21.19 1.48
CA ILE A 330 -3.47 -21.54 2.69
C ILE A 330 -4.93 -21.17 2.51
N SER A 331 -5.83 -21.87 3.18
CA SER A 331 -7.24 -21.50 3.24
C SER A 331 -7.47 -20.35 4.21
N SER A 332 -8.41 -19.48 3.88
CA SER A 332 -8.85 -18.33 4.68
C SER A 332 -10.38 -18.24 4.73
N GLU A 333 -10.88 -17.23 5.43
CA GLU A 333 -12.25 -16.76 5.21
C GLU A 333 -12.37 -16.18 3.80
N PRO A 334 -13.58 -16.28 3.19
CA PRO A 334 -13.80 -15.81 1.84
C PRO A 334 -13.71 -14.28 1.73
N TYR A 335 -13.30 -13.81 0.56
CA TYR A 335 -13.27 -12.40 0.17
C TYR A 335 -13.64 -12.27 -1.32
N GLY A 336 -13.99 -11.07 -1.73
CA GLY A 336 -14.34 -10.80 -3.13
C GLY A 336 -14.48 -9.31 -3.37
N TYR A 337 -14.65 -8.89 -4.61
CA TYR A 337 -14.66 -7.48 -5.00
C TYR A 337 -15.69 -6.67 -4.24
N PRO A 338 -15.27 -5.58 -3.57
CA PRO A 338 -16.18 -4.68 -2.90
C PRO A 338 -17.06 -3.93 -3.91
N PRO A 339 -18.34 -3.69 -3.61
CA PRO A 339 -19.19 -2.84 -4.43
C PRO A 339 -18.75 -1.38 -4.34
N ALA A 340 -19.01 -0.60 -5.40
CA ALA A 340 -18.80 0.85 -5.36
C ALA A 340 -19.63 1.49 -4.23
N ALA A 341 -19.05 2.48 -3.55
CA ALA A 341 -19.62 3.05 -2.35
C ALA A 341 -20.56 4.23 -2.67
N GLU A 342 -21.77 4.20 -2.10
CA GLU A 342 -22.65 5.35 -2.07
C GLU A 342 -22.10 6.43 -1.14
N GLN A 343 -22.41 7.68 -1.43
CA GLN A 343 -22.00 8.82 -0.61
C GLN A 343 -23.17 9.77 -0.35
N LYS A 344 -23.15 10.46 0.76
CA LYS A 344 -24.12 11.49 1.09
C LYS A 344 -24.07 12.64 0.09
N GLY A 345 -25.23 13.11 -0.36
CA GLY A 345 -25.35 14.33 -1.15
C GLY A 345 -25.00 14.20 -2.63
N ALA A 346 -24.73 12.98 -3.14
CA ALA A 346 -24.52 12.71 -4.55
C ALA A 346 -25.22 11.41 -4.98
N THR A 347 -25.53 11.32 -6.25
CA THR A 347 -26.02 10.07 -6.88
C THR A 347 -24.89 9.25 -7.50
N THR A 348 -23.73 9.86 -7.69
CA THR A 348 -22.50 9.18 -8.13
C THR A 348 -21.89 8.39 -6.98
N THR A 349 -21.51 7.16 -7.25
CA THR A 349 -20.75 6.33 -6.31
C THR A 349 -19.25 6.64 -6.44
N ILE A 350 -18.50 6.26 -5.42
CA ILE A 350 -17.03 6.31 -5.45
C ILE A 350 -16.47 4.89 -5.51
N ASP A 351 -15.31 4.77 -6.14
CA ASP A 351 -14.60 3.51 -6.32
C ASP A 351 -14.16 2.95 -4.97
N SER A 352 -14.33 1.66 -4.77
CA SER A 352 -13.93 0.92 -3.56
C SER A 352 -12.73 0.01 -3.81
N GLY A 353 -12.10 0.10 -4.99
CA GLY A 353 -10.99 -0.74 -5.40
C GLY A 353 -11.39 -2.18 -5.70
N ASP A 354 -10.48 -3.07 -5.45
CA ASP A 354 -10.62 -4.51 -5.58
C ASP A 354 -10.21 -5.22 -4.27
N ASP A 355 -10.13 -6.54 -4.28
CA ASP A 355 -9.79 -7.38 -3.13
C ASP A 355 -8.30 -7.77 -3.09
N ARG A 356 -7.42 -6.97 -3.71
CA ARG A 356 -5.97 -7.16 -3.58
C ARG A 356 -5.51 -6.89 -2.15
N MET A 357 -4.46 -7.60 -1.71
CA MET A 357 -3.80 -7.33 -0.44
C MET A 357 -3.25 -5.90 -0.45
N GLN A 358 -3.63 -5.07 0.52
CA GLN A 358 -3.30 -3.64 0.54
C GLN A 358 -1.95 -3.36 1.20
N GLN A 359 -1.75 -3.83 2.39
CA GLN A 359 -0.51 -3.71 3.13
C GLN A 359 -0.28 -4.96 3.96
N THR A 360 1.00 -5.35 4.10
CA THR A 360 1.41 -6.42 5.00
C THR A 360 2.59 -6.00 5.85
N GLU A 361 2.68 -6.61 7.03
CA GLU A 361 3.79 -6.42 7.93
C GLU A 361 4.14 -7.71 8.65
N PHE A 362 5.40 -7.84 9.05
CA PHE A 362 5.88 -8.97 9.82
C PHE A 362 6.43 -8.50 11.16
N ILE A 363 5.75 -8.90 12.22
CA ILE A 363 6.09 -8.54 13.60
C ILE A 363 5.67 -9.65 14.55
N ASN A 364 6.45 -9.90 15.60
CA ASN A 364 6.20 -10.95 16.59
C ASN A 364 6.05 -12.34 15.95
N HIS A 365 6.82 -12.62 14.89
CA HIS A 365 6.79 -13.85 14.09
C HIS A 365 5.48 -14.11 13.33
N ASP A 366 4.60 -13.13 13.24
CA ASP A 366 3.33 -13.21 12.54
C ASP A 366 3.31 -12.22 11.34
N LEU A 367 2.76 -12.68 10.23
CA LEU A 367 2.51 -11.89 9.03
C LEU A 367 1.06 -11.42 9.04
N TRP A 368 0.87 -10.10 9.03
CA TRP A 368 -0.44 -9.47 9.06
C TRP A 368 -0.75 -8.82 7.74
N GLY A 369 -2.03 -8.79 7.36
CA GLY A 369 -2.49 -8.09 6.17
C GLY A 369 -3.98 -7.81 6.19
N ALA A 370 -4.40 -6.88 5.35
CA ALA A 370 -5.80 -6.51 5.18
C ALA A 370 -6.10 -6.18 3.71
N LEU A 371 -7.35 -6.38 3.31
CA LEU A 371 -7.87 -6.08 1.98
C LEU A 371 -9.33 -5.60 2.03
N GLY A 372 -9.76 -4.90 0.98
CA GLY A 372 -11.16 -4.56 0.76
C GLY A 372 -11.96 -5.78 0.33
N THR A 373 -13.21 -5.92 0.80
CA THR A 373 -14.07 -7.04 0.40
C THR A 373 -15.54 -6.66 0.40
N ALA A 374 -16.35 -7.42 -0.35
CA ALA A 374 -17.80 -7.30 -0.30
C ALA A 374 -18.35 -8.04 0.92
N VAL A 375 -19.23 -7.41 1.69
CA VAL A 375 -19.87 -8.00 2.86
C VAL A 375 -21.37 -7.69 2.91
N THR A 376 -22.14 -8.57 3.53
CA THR A 376 -23.50 -8.29 4.01
C THR A 376 -23.52 -8.32 5.53
N ILE A 377 -24.30 -7.45 6.14
CA ILE A 377 -24.36 -7.27 7.59
C ILE A 377 -25.77 -7.66 8.06
N PRO A 378 -25.93 -8.39 9.17
CA PRO A 378 -27.25 -8.71 9.70
C PRO A 378 -28.11 -7.46 9.88
N GLY A 379 -29.30 -7.46 9.25
CA GLY A 379 -30.22 -6.32 9.24
C GLY A 379 -29.82 -5.15 8.32
N ASP A 380 -28.87 -5.36 7.41
CA ASP A 380 -28.57 -4.52 6.24
C ASP A 380 -28.44 -5.44 5.02
N PRO A 381 -29.46 -5.55 4.18
CA PRO A 381 -29.46 -6.49 3.05
C PRO A 381 -28.58 -6.02 1.89
N THR A 382 -28.11 -4.78 1.93
CA THR A 382 -27.26 -4.20 0.90
C THR A 382 -25.85 -4.76 1.02
N SER A 383 -25.28 -5.25 -0.08
CA SER A 383 -23.86 -5.57 -0.13
C SER A 383 -23.04 -4.29 0.00
N ARG A 384 -22.06 -4.29 0.91
CA ARG A 384 -21.24 -3.13 1.20
C ARG A 384 -19.76 -3.47 1.09
N ALA A 385 -18.93 -2.45 0.83
CA ALA A 385 -17.50 -2.59 1.02
C ALA A 385 -17.20 -2.66 2.52
N GLY A 386 -16.46 -3.69 2.90
CA GLY A 386 -15.90 -3.92 4.22
C GLY A 386 -14.42 -4.30 4.10
N ILE A 387 -13.85 -4.70 5.21
CA ILE A 387 -12.43 -5.07 5.30
C ILE A 387 -12.32 -6.50 5.78
N ALA A 388 -11.52 -7.33 5.09
CA ALA A 388 -11.02 -8.60 5.61
C ALA A 388 -9.59 -8.42 6.11
N TRP A 389 -9.27 -9.00 7.27
CA TRP A 389 -7.94 -8.96 7.85
C TRP A 389 -7.47 -10.36 8.22
N PHE A 390 -6.16 -10.57 8.17
CA PHE A 390 -5.54 -11.88 8.36
C PHE A 390 -4.28 -11.73 9.22
N ASN A 391 -4.11 -12.69 10.15
CA ASN A 391 -2.88 -12.91 10.90
C ASN A 391 -2.41 -14.33 10.61
N VAL A 392 -1.23 -14.45 10.03
CA VAL A 392 -0.68 -15.71 9.50
C VAL A 392 0.69 -15.94 10.11
N GLN A 393 0.92 -17.12 10.68
CA GLN A 393 2.26 -17.55 11.13
C GLN A 393 2.89 -18.48 10.10
N PRO A 394 3.86 -17.99 9.29
CA PRO A 394 4.57 -18.83 8.35
C PRO A 394 5.62 -19.70 9.06
N TYR A 395 5.91 -20.89 8.51
CA TYR A 395 7.00 -21.72 8.99
C TYR A 395 7.86 -22.28 7.86
N LEU A 396 9.16 -22.35 8.11
CA LEU A 396 10.16 -22.85 7.19
C LEU A 396 10.65 -24.24 7.59
N ILE A 397 11.00 -25.05 6.60
CA ILE A 397 11.88 -26.21 6.78
C ILE A 397 13.12 -25.99 5.90
N GLY A 398 14.27 -25.85 6.54
CA GLY A 398 15.47 -25.37 5.85
C GLY A 398 15.26 -23.95 5.30
N SER A 399 15.49 -23.79 4.02
CA SER A 399 15.39 -22.47 3.34
C SER A 399 14.08 -22.27 2.58
N THR A 400 13.06 -23.09 2.83
CA THR A 400 11.79 -22.98 2.08
C THR A 400 10.59 -22.96 3.01
N ILE A 401 9.58 -22.14 2.67
CA ILE A 401 8.30 -22.17 3.35
C ILE A 401 7.59 -23.50 3.07
N ARG A 402 7.08 -24.13 4.11
CA ARG A 402 6.39 -25.43 4.05
C ARG A 402 4.93 -25.34 4.45
N GLY A 403 4.54 -24.25 5.05
CA GLY A 403 3.17 -23.99 5.42
C GLY A 403 3.07 -22.66 6.16
N ALA A 404 1.83 -22.30 6.46
CA ALA A 404 1.53 -21.19 7.33
C ALA A 404 0.24 -21.50 8.09
N THR A 405 0.18 -21.08 9.34
CA THR A 405 -0.99 -21.24 10.20
C THR A 405 -1.75 -19.93 10.25
N LEU A 406 -3.01 -19.93 9.89
CA LEU A 406 -3.90 -18.82 10.09
C LEU A 406 -4.23 -18.70 11.59
N ARG A 407 -3.68 -17.69 12.26
CA ARG A 407 -3.82 -17.47 13.70
C ARG A 407 -5.03 -16.63 14.05
N GLY A 408 -5.40 -15.73 13.14
CA GLY A 408 -6.55 -14.86 13.26
C GLY A 408 -7.02 -14.37 11.90
N GLN A 409 -8.29 -14.11 11.77
CA GLN A 409 -8.93 -13.51 10.62
C GLN A 409 -10.30 -12.99 10.99
N GLY A 410 -10.86 -12.12 10.18
CA GLY A 410 -12.21 -11.65 10.36
C GLY A 410 -12.52 -10.44 9.49
N TYR A 411 -13.72 -9.92 9.69
CA TYR A 411 -14.21 -8.78 8.92
C TYR A 411 -14.47 -7.57 9.81
N ILE A 412 -14.29 -6.38 9.22
CA ILE A 412 -14.75 -5.11 9.79
C ILE A 412 -15.79 -4.55 8.84
N ALA A 413 -16.98 -4.30 9.33
CA ALA A 413 -18.10 -3.79 8.54
C ALA A 413 -19.01 -2.91 9.40
N LEU A 414 -19.53 -1.83 8.85
CA LEU A 414 -20.36 -0.87 9.56
C LEU A 414 -21.71 -0.73 8.85
N LYS A 415 -22.80 -1.03 9.57
CA LYS A 415 -24.17 -0.98 9.04
C LYS A 415 -24.48 0.37 8.39
N GLY A 416 -25.03 0.33 7.17
CA GLY A 416 -25.39 1.52 6.41
C GLY A 416 -24.21 2.30 5.83
N ASN A 417 -22.96 1.79 5.95
CA ASN A 417 -21.75 2.46 5.48
C ASN A 417 -20.83 1.51 4.72
N TYR A 418 -19.82 2.07 4.07
CA TYR A 418 -18.76 1.40 3.34
C TYR A 418 -17.42 1.76 3.97
N LEU A 419 -16.50 0.81 4.05
CA LEU A 419 -15.14 0.96 4.56
C LEU A 419 -14.17 0.65 3.42
N LEU A 420 -13.31 1.63 3.05
CA LEU A 420 -12.53 1.59 1.83
C LEU A 420 -11.04 1.67 2.13
N TYR A 421 -10.23 0.97 1.34
CA TYR A 421 -8.76 1.07 1.28
C TYR A 421 -8.08 0.95 2.65
N PRO A 422 -8.11 -0.24 3.27
CA PRO A 422 -7.50 -0.44 4.59
C PRO A 422 -5.98 -0.38 4.55
N ALA A 423 -5.36 0.16 5.61
CA ALA A 423 -3.94 -0.06 5.92
C ALA A 423 -3.81 -0.49 7.37
N ILE A 424 -3.10 -1.61 7.60
CA ILE A 424 -2.93 -2.24 8.91
C ILE A 424 -1.56 -1.96 9.49
N GLN A 425 -1.48 -1.73 10.80
CA GLN A 425 -0.24 -1.66 11.56
C GLN A 425 -0.40 -2.37 12.91
N VAL A 426 0.64 -3.10 13.32
CA VAL A 426 0.69 -3.85 14.58
C VAL A 426 1.89 -3.41 15.42
N SER A 427 1.73 -3.35 16.74
CA SER A 427 2.80 -2.99 17.67
C SER A 427 3.58 -4.22 18.18
N PRO A 428 4.77 -4.01 18.75
CA PRO A 428 5.50 -5.08 19.44
C PRO A 428 4.71 -5.72 20.58
N GLU A 429 3.79 -4.99 21.20
CA GLU A 429 2.93 -5.47 22.28
C GLU A 429 1.73 -6.29 21.77
N GLY A 430 1.53 -6.36 20.43
CA GLY A 430 0.45 -7.12 19.80
C GLY A 430 -0.88 -6.38 19.73
N THR A 431 -0.89 -5.05 19.89
CA THR A 431 -2.04 -4.24 19.52
C THR A 431 -2.02 -3.96 18.03
N ALA A 432 -3.18 -3.77 17.40
CA ALA A 432 -3.28 -3.49 15.96
C ALA A 432 -4.29 -2.40 15.68
N ALA A 433 -4.04 -1.62 14.63
CA ALA A 433 -4.98 -0.65 14.10
C ALA A 433 -5.09 -0.77 12.57
N ILE A 434 -6.28 -0.51 12.03
CA ILE A 434 -6.53 -0.41 10.60
C ILE A 434 -7.17 0.93 10.34
N ILE A 435 -6.53 1.78 9.52
CA ILE A 435 -7.12 3.01 9.03
C ILE A 435 -7.89 2.75 7.73
N MET A 436 -8.91 3.55 7.46
CA MET A 436 -9.77 3.42 6.29
C MET A 436 -10.54 4.70 5.99
N THR A 437 -11.01 4.86 4.76
CA THR A 437 -12.08 5.81 4.45
C THR A 437 -13.43 5.21 4.84
N LEU A 438 -14.23 5.98 5.57
CA LEU A 438 -15.62 5.67 5.95
C LEU A 438 -16.56 6.56 5.17
N VAL A 439 -17.51 5.97 4.42
CA VAL A 439 -18.46 6.70 3.60
C VAL A 439 -19.82 5.97 3.57
N GLY A 440 -20.90 6.66 3.25
CA GLY A 440 -22.21 6.04 3.10
C GLY A 440 -23.30 7.02 2.66
N PRO A 441 -24.54 6.54 2.40
CA PRO A 441 -25.66 7.39 1.96
C PRO A 441 -25.97 8.56 2.89
N THR A 442 -25.62 8.42 4.16
CA THR A 442 -25.81 9.46 5.19
C THR A 442 -24.52 10.12 5.66
N ARG A 443 -23.36 9.72 5.08
CA ARG A 443 -22.04 10.17 5.49
C ARG A 443 -21.18 10.55 4.28
N TYR A 444 -20.53 11.70 4.37
CA TYR A 444 -19.50 12.11 3.43
C TYR A 444 -18.22 11.29 3.63
N PRO A 445 -17.32 11.20 2.62
CA PRO A 445 -16.05 10.51 2.77
C PRO A 445 -15.24 11.07 3.94
N SER A 446 -15.03 10.25 4.95
CA SER A 446 -14.53 10.56 6.30
C SER A 446 -13.37 9.64 6.65
N VAL A 447 -12.56 10.00 7.64
CA VAL A 447 -11.47 9.18 8.15
C VAL A 447 -11.91 8.38 9.35
N ALA A 448 -11.67 7.08 9.34
CA ALA A 448 -11.93 6.21 10.48
C ALA A 448 -10.81 5.17 10.68
N TYR A 449 -10.76 4.59 11.85
CA TYR A 449 -9.90 3.44 12.14
C TYR A 449 -10.63 2.42 13.01
N ALA A 450 -10.16 1.18 12.96
CA ALA A 450 -10.53 0.14 13.92
C ALA A 450 -9.29 -0.24 14.74
N PHE A 451 -9.49 -0.59 16.01
CA PHE A 451 -8.43 -0.93 16.94
C PHE A 451 -8.65 -2.32 17.54
N MET A 452 -7.57 -3.07 17.72
CA MET A 452 -7.55 -4.35 18.42
C MET A 452 -6.51 -4.29 19.54
N GLY A 453 -6.96 -4.47 20.77
CA GLY A 453 -6.09 -4.51 21.96
C GLY A 453 -5.20 -5.76 21.99
N ALA A 454 -4.10 -5.69 22.72
CA ALA A 454 -3.21 -6.83 22.92
C ALA A 454 -3.95 -8.04 23.49
N GLY A 455 -3.75 -9.20 22.87
CA GLY A 455 -4.44 -10.43 23.26
C GLY A 455 -5.92 -10.54 22.82
N TRP A 456 -6.48 -9.51 22.17
CA TRP A 456 -7.80 -9.58 21.56
C TRP A 456 -7.72 -10.42 20.28
N ARG A 457 -8.87 -10.96 19.86
CA ARG A 457 -8.95 -11.83 18.68
C ARG A 457 -9.76 -11.24 17.55
N SER A 458 -10.18 -9.98 17.69
CA SER A 458 -10.95 -9.27 16.66
C SER A 458 -10.81 -7.76 16.87
N PHE A 459 -10.96 -7.04 15.79
CA PHE A 459 -11.16 -5.60 15.84
C PHE A 459 -12.56 -5.31 16.43
N GLY A 460 -12.63 -4.32 17.31
CA GLY A 460 -13.85 -3.97 18.02
C GLY A 460 -14.67 -2.88 17.32
N TYR A 461 -14.47 -1.64 17.77
CA TYR A 461 -15.21 -0.48 17.28
C TYR A 461 -14.52 0.15 16.07
N VAL A 462 -15.33 0.84 15.25
CA VAL A 462 -14.83 1.78 14.25
C VAL A 462 -14.87 3.17 14.87
N HIS A 463 -13.73 3.84 14.93
CA HIS A 463 -13.58 5.16 15.53
C HIS A 463 -13.47 6.23 14.45
N LEU A 464 -14.30 7.27 14.54
CA LEU A 464 -14.25 8.39 13.60
C LEU A 464 -13.12 9.35 14.00
N LEU A 465 -12.26 9.70 13.05
CA LEU A 465 -11.11 10.59 13.24
C LEU A 465 -11.34 11.99 12.64
N ALA A 466 -11.99 12.05 11.49
CA ALA A 466 -12.35 13.30 10.83
C ALA A 466 -13.60 13.10 9.98
N ASP A 467 -14.61 13.94 10.17
CA ASP A 467 -15.78 13.99 9.29
C ASP A 467 -15.44 14.61 7.94
N GLY A 468 -15.96 14.02 6.86
CA GLY A 468 -15.99 14.66 5.55
C GLY A 468 -17.00 15.81 5.51
N HIS A 469 -16.69 16.84 4.73
CA HIS A 469 -17.48 18.06 4.69
C HIS A 469 -18.45 18.18 3.51
N THR A 470 -18.21 17.41 2.44
CA THR A 470 -19.12 17.35 1.28
C THR A 470 -18.92 16.01 0.57
N HIS A 471 -19.71 15.75 -0.49
CA HIS A 471 -19.48 14.61 -1.36
C HIS A 471 -18.21 14.76 -2.18
N TYR A 472 -17.66 13.64 -2.62
CA TYR A 472 -16.56 13.64 -3.58
C TYR A 472 -17.08 14.15 -4.93
N SER A 473 -16.52 15.25 -5.38
CA SER A 473 -16.80 15.89 -6.67
C SER A 473 -15.62 15.69 -7.59
N THR A 474 -15.84 15.11 -8.76
CA THR A 474 -14.79 14.72 -9.69
C THR A 474 -15.34 14.43 -11.07
N SER A 475 -14.47 14.44 -12.09
CA SER A 475 -14.76 13.97 -13.45
C SER A 475 -14.74 12.44 -13.58
N SER A 476 -14.19 11.73 -12.60
CA SER A 476 -14.14 10.27 -12.53
C SER A 476 -14.74 9.78 -11.21
N THR A 477 -14.86 8.47 -11.02
CA THR A 477 -15.28 7.87 -9.75
C THR A 477 -14.10 7.40 -8.89
N ARG A 478 -12.85 7.65 -9.35
CA ARG A 478 -11.62 7.21 -8.70
C ARG A 478 -11.43 7.93 -7.37
N TRP A 479 -11.43 7.15 -6.27
CA TRP A 479 -11.21 7.67 -4.92
C TRP A 479 -9.77 7.48 -4.48
N GLY A 480 -9.24 6.28 -4.52
CA GLY A 480 -7.88 5.94 -4.17
C GLY A 480 -7.54 4.54 -4.63
N ASP A 481 -6.32 4.10 -4.33
CA ASP A 481 -5.90 2.72 -4.52
C ASP A 481 -5.43 2.09 -3.22
N TYR A 482 -5.04 2.90 -2.24
CA TYR A 482 -4.57 2.44 -0.93
C TYR A 482 -4.54 3.56 0.11
N SER A 483 -4.54 3.19 1.38
CA SER A 483 -4.08 3.97 2.53
C SER A 483 -2.67 3.50 2.92
N TRP A 484 -2.04 4.15 3.90
CA TRP A 484 -0.73 3.73 4.38
C TRP A 484 -0.62 3.85 5.90
N ALA A 485 0.09 2.90 6.52
CA ALA A 485 0.33 2.87 7.95
C ALA A 485 1.78 2.46 8.24
N VAL A 486 2.40 3.06 9.23
CA VAL A 486 3.74 2.72 9.72
C VAL A 486 3.78 2.76 11.25
N LEU A 487 4.61 1.90 11.82
CA LEU A 487 4.89 1.93 13.25
C LEU A 487 5.82 3.11 13.56
N ASP A 488 5.48 3.89 14.59
CA ASP A 488 6.42 4.89 15.12
C ASP A 488 7.76 4.22 15.49
N PRO A 489 8.90 4.89 15.23
CA PRO A 489 10.22 4.32 15.58
C PRO A 489 10.39 3.90 17.04
N THR A 490 9.58 4.42 17.96
CA THR A 490 9.57 3.97 19.36
C THR A 490 8.77 2.68 19.58
N GLY A 491 7.89 2.33 18.64
CA GLY A 491 6.99 1.19 18.74
C GLY A 491 5.71 1.46 19.55
N LYS A 492 5.50 2.70 20.02
CA LYS A 492 4.41 3.06 20.95
C LYS A 492 3.17 3.67 20.30
N SER A 493 3.24 3.96 19.02
CA SER A 493 2.13 4.54 18.26
C SER A 493 2.14 4.09 16.81
N PHE A 494 1.02 4.30 16.15
CA PHE A 494 0.80 4.05 14.72
C PHE A 494 0.61 5.38 14.01
N TRP A 495 1.41 5.63 13.00
CA TRP A 495 1.20 6.73 12.07
C TRP A 495 0.48 6.22 10.83
N MET A 496 -0.62 6.88 10.46
CA MET A 496 -1.50 6.41 9.41
C MET A 496 -1.99 7.58 8.55
N ALA A 497 -2.24 7.31 7.27
CA ALA A 497 -2.83 8.28 6.34
C ALA A 497 -3.90 7.62 5.47
N THR A 498 -5.01 8.33 5.27
CA THR A 498 -6.07 7.98 4.32
C THR A 498 -6.75 9.24 3.79
N GLU A 499 -7.58 9.06 2.79
CA GLU A 499 -8.30 10.13 2.11
C GLU A 499 -9.61 10.49 2.76
N TYR A 500 -9.99 11.76 2.62
CA TYR A 500 -11.30 12.29 3.00
C TYR A 500 -11.58 13.61 2.29
N ILE A 501 -12.72 14.23 2.54
CA ILE A 501 -13.03 15.56 2.01
C ILE A 501 -12.83 16.61 3.10
N PRO A 502 -11.70 17.35 3.10
CA PRO A 502 -11.42 18.34 4.13
C PRO A 502 -12.29 19.62 4.00
N PRO A 503 -12.47 20.39 5.09
CA PRO A 503 -13.28 21.62 5.09
C PRO A 503 -12.88 22.62 4.01
N LYS A 504 -11.58 22.77 3.78
CA LYS A 504 -11.04 23.73 2.80
C LYS A 504 -11.42 23.40 1.36
N ASN A 505 -11.75 22.15 1.07
CA ASN A 505 -12.09 21.65 -0.26
C ASN A 505 -13.62 21.52 -0.46
N SER A 506 -14.43 21.78 0.59
CA SER A 506 -15.89 21.60 0.54
C SER A 506 -16.61 22.55 -0.43
N GLN A 507 -15.98 23.67 -0.83
CA GLN A 507 -16.52 24.66 -1.77
C GLN A 507 -15.93 24.53 -3.17
N THR A 508 -15.33 23.39 -3.51
CA THR A 508 -14.81 23.16 -4.85
C THR A 508 -16.00 23.01 -5.82
N PRO A 509 -15.97 23.64 -7.00
CA PRO A 509 -17.02 23.48 -8.00
C PRO A 509 -17.19 22.01 -8.41
N ASP A 510 -18.42 21.62 -8.80
CA ASP A 510 -18.69 20.27 -9.33
C ASP A 510 -17.77 19.97 -10.53
N GLY A 511 -17.32 18.72 -10.61
CA GLY A 511 -16.42 18.26 -11.66
C GLY A 511 -14.94 18.57 -11.43
N VAL A 512 -14.60 19.17 -10.31
CA VAL A 512 -13.23 19.44 -9.87
C VAL A 512 -12.93 18.53 -8.67
N SER A 513 -11.78 17.88 -8.69
CA SER A 513 -11.33 17.00 -7.61
C SER A 513 -11.20 17.78 -6.29
N ASN A 514 -11.78 17.25 -5.21
CA ASN A 514 -11.83 17.93 -3.91
C ASN A 514 -11.29 17.06 -2.75
N TRP A 515 -10.55 16.02 -3.06
CA TRP A 515 -9.92 15.15 -2.07
C TRP A 515 -8.88 15.89 -1.21
N GLY A 516 -8.63 15.35 -0.05
CA GLY A 516 -7.50 15.65 0.81
C GLY A 516 -7.12 14.41 1.60
N THR A 517 -5.93 14.40 2.14
CA THR A 517 -5.46 13.35 3.02
C THR A 517 -5.55 13.79 4.48
N ARG A 518 -5.62 12.82 5.37
CA ARG A 518 -5.54 13.02 6.80
C ARG A 518 -4.43 12.15 7.37
N VAL A 519 -3.50 12.79 8.07
CA VAL A 519 -2.42 12.12 8.80
C VAL A 519 -2.79 12.07 10.26
N VAL A 520 -2.66 10.90 10.86
CA VAL A 520 -3.02 10.67 12.27
C VAL A 520 -1.95 9.85 12.98
N GLU A 521 -1.74 10.14 14.24
CA GLU A 521 -0.99 9.30 15.17
C GLU A 521 -1.95 8.73 16.21
N ILE A 522 -1.92 7.42 16.39
CA ILE A 522 -2.78 6.69 17.33
C ILE A 522 -1.89 5.95 18.32
N SER A 523 -2.17 6.06 19.63
CA SER A 523 -1.45 5.29 20.63
C SER A 523 -1.61 3.79 20.40
N ALA A 524 -0.51 3.05 20.46
CA ALA A 524 -0.50 1.59 20.46
C ALA A 524 -0.74 1.00 21.86
N GLU A 525 -0.75 1.83 22.91
CA GLU A 525 -1.03 1.37 24.28
C GLU A 525 -2.52 1.04 24.44
N GLY A 526 -2.82 -0.13 24.99
CA GLY A 526 -4.16 -0.68 25.19
C GLY A 526 -4.98 0.03 26.27
#